data_153a4ddf9008e07537ded68c423f98a7
#
_entry.id   153a4ddf9008e07537ded68c423f98a7
#
_cell.length_a   1.000
_cell.length_b   1.000
_cell.length_c   1.000
_cell.angle_alpha   90.00
_cell.angle_beta   90.00
_cell.angle_gamma   90.00
#
_symmetry.space_group_name_H-M   'P 1'
#
loop_
_entity.id
_entity.type
_entity.pdbx_description
1 polymer ?
#
loop_
_entity_poly.entity_id
_entity_poly.type
_entity_poly.pdbx_seq_one_letter_code
_entity_poly.pdbx_strand_id
1 'polypeptide(L)'
;MSSNMPASLANGRYQLGQLVGRGGMAEVRVALDTRLGRTVAIKIMRADLANDKIFLSRFRREAHSVAQMNNPNIVNIYDSGEETVMTDSGGTERLPYLVMEFVKGQTLRDVIKANGPLSQRDAEQVMLGVLNALEYSHHMGIV
;
A
#
# COMPACT_ATOMS: atom_id res chain seq x y z
N MET A 1 5.56 17.51 -9.21
CA MET A 1 5.36 16.64 -10.39
C MET A 1 6.05 15.32 -10.18
N SER A 2 5.37 14.26 -10.49
CA SER A 2 5.88 12.91 -10.36
C SER A 2 6.75 12.50 -11.57
N SER A 3 7.46 13.46 -12.15
CA SER A 3 8.24 13.25 -13.37
C SER A 3 9.32 12.18 -13.23
N ASN A 4 9.66 11.79 -12.00
CA ASN A 4 10.71 10.80 -11.73
C ASN A 4 10.15 9.41 -11.39
N MET A 5 8.82 9.23 -11.48
CA MET A 5 8.23 7.92 -11.24
C MET A 5 8.58 6.98 -12.40
N PRO A 6 9.26 5.86 -12.16
CA PRO A 6 9.59 4.94 -13.22
C PRO A 6 8.34 4.25 -13.77
N ALA A 7 8.42 3.77 -15.01
CA ALA A 7 7.32 3.03 -15.62
C ALA A 7 7.16 1.62 -15.02
N SER A 8 8.24 1.08 -14.47
CA SER A 8 8.25 -0.25 -13.86
C SER A 8 9.22 -0.31 -12.69
N LEU A 9 9.04 -1.32 -11.85
CA LEU A 9 9.91 -1.62 -10.73
C LEU A 9 10.45 -3.04 -10.86
N ALA A 10 11.53 -3.33 -10.13
CA ALA A 10 12.15 -4.66 -10.07
C ALA A 10 12.48 -5.21 -11.47
N ASN A 11 13.20 -4.39 -12.26
CA ASN A 11 13.64 -4.76 -13.62
C ASN A 11 12.48 -5.18 -14.53
N GLY A 12 11.38 -4.45 -14.47
CA GLY A 12 10.21 -4.67 -15.31
C GLY A 12 9.21 -5.68 -14.77
N ARG A 13 9.47 -6.29 -13.65
CA ARG A 13 8.52 -7.24 -13.06
C ARG A 13 7.18 -6.59 -12.76
N TYR A 14 7.20 -5.41 -12.13
CA TYR A 14 5.98 -4.69 -11.78
C TYR A 14 5.80 -3.50 -12.71
N GLN A 15 4.83 -3.59 -13.60
CA GLN A 15 4.50 -2.49 -14.50
C GLN A 15 3.50 -1.58 -13.80
N LEU A 16 3.91 -0.34 -13.53
CA LEU A 16 3.11 0.63 -12.81
C LEU A 16 1.99 1.18 -13.69
N GLY A 17 0.81 1.25 -13.10
CA GLY A 17 -0.37 1.79 -13.74
C GLY A 17 -0.90 3.02 -13.01
N GLN A 18 -2.21 3.14 -12.98
CA GLN A 18 -2.92 4.30 -12.48
C GLN A 18 -2.71 4.51 -10.98
N LEU A 19 -2.63 5.78 -10.59
CA LEU A 19 -2.63 6.17 -9.18
C LEU A 19 -4.02 5.89 -8.59
N VAL A 20 -4.07 5.14 -7.49
CA VAL A 20 -5.33 4.83 -6.81
C VAL A 20 -5.46 5.51 -5.46
N GLY A 21 -4.38 6.00 -4.90
CA GLY A 21 -4.42 6.71 -3.63
C GLY A 21 -3.13 7.48 -3.36
N ARG A 22 -3.25 8.51 -2.53
CA ARG A 22 -2.09 9.29 -2.09
C ARG A 22 -2.27 9.63 -0.62
N GLY A 23 -1.28 9.25 0.19
CA GLY A 23 -1.24 9.60 1.60
C GLY A 23 -0.12 10.59 1.91
N GLY A 24 0.10 10.84 3.20
CA GLY A 24 1.13 11.74 3.66
C GLY A 24 2.55 11.25 3.40
N MET A 25 2.77 9.93 3.39
CA MET A 25 4.08 9.30 3.25
C MET A 25 4.31 8.66 1.89
N ALA A 26 3.26 8.19 1.23
CA ALA A 26 3.38 7.34 0.07
C ALA A 26 2.20 7.54 -0.87
N GLU A 27 2.37 7.07 -2.09
CA GLU A 27 1.26 6.94 -3.03
C GLU A 27 1.07 5.46 -3.37
N VAL A 28 -0.15 5.10 -3.74
CA VAL A 28 -0.50 3.73 -4.11
C VAL A 28 -0.91 3.70 -5.56
N ARG A 29 -0.30 2.81 -6.34
CA ARG A 29 -0.61 2.60 -7.74
C ARG A 29 -1.04 1.17 -7.98
N VAL A 30 -1.96 0.99 -8.90
CA VAL A 30 -2.23 -0.34 -9.44
C VAL A 30 -1.02 -0.74 -10.29
N ALA A 31 -0.70 -2.02 -10.32
CA ALA A 31 0.40 -2.52 -11.13
C ALA A 31 0.11 -3.93 -11.62
N LEU A 32 0.81 -4.32 -12.69
CA LEU A 32 0.79 -5.69 -13.18
C LEU A 32 2.07 -6.39 -12.75
N ASP A 33 1.93 -7.48 -12.00
CA ASP A 33 3.03 -8.40 -11.73
C ASP A 33 3.21 -9.29 -12.96
N THR A 34 4.19 -9.01 -13.77
CA THR A 34 4.41 -9.72 -15.03
C THR A 34 4.90 -11.14 -14.83
N ARG A 35 5.51 -11.44 -13.68
CA ARG A 35 6.01 -12.78 -13.38
C ARG A 35 4.86 -13.73 -13.03
N LEU A 36 3.90 -13.27 -12.23
CA LEU A 36 2.78 -14.09 -11.80
C LEU A 36 1.50 -13.82 -12.60
N GLY A 37 1.51 -12.79 -13.47
CA GLY A 37 0.37 -12.48 -14.33
C GLY A 37 -0.85 -11.98 -13.55
N ARG A 38 -0.64 -11.23 -12.47
CA ARG A 38 -1.76 -10.75 -11.66
C ARG A 38 -1.64 -9.26 -11.37
N THR A 39 -2.79 -8.64 -11.12
CA THR A 39 -2.86 -7.25 -10.69
C THR A 39 -2.53 -7.16 -9.20
N VAL A 40 -1.70 -6.19 -8.86
CA VAL A 40 -1.30 -5.89 -7.48
C VAL A 40 -1.44 -4.40 -7.22
N ALA A 41 -1.37 -4.01 -5.96
CA ALA A 41 -1.24 -2.62 -5.55
C ALA A 41 0.19 -2.39 -5.06
N ILE A 42 0.79 -1.29 -5.44
CA ILE A 42 2.14 -0.96 -4.98
C ILE A 42 2.11 0.38 -4.26
N LYS A 43 2.52 0.35 -3.01
CA LYS A 43 2.68 1.53 -2.17
C LYS A 43 4.12 1.98 -2.29
N ILE A 44 4.33 3.18 -2.82
CA ILE A 44 5.65 3.73 -3.09
C ILE A 44 5.85 4.94 -2.20
N MET A 45 6.95 4.94 -1.43
CA MET A 45 7.27 6.08 -0.60
C MET A 45 7.54 7.31 -1.46
N ARG A 46 7.04 8.47 -1.02
CA ARG A 46 7.27 9.72 -1.74
C ARG A 46 8.75 10.05 -1.77
N ALA A 47 9.22 10.49 -2.94
CA ALA A 47 10.63 10.78 -3.18
C ALA A 47 11.18 11.86 -2.23
N ASP A 48 10.37 12.88 -1.91
CA ASP A 48 10.74 13.95 -0.98
C ASP A 48 10.92 13.47 0.46
N LEU A 49 10.39 12.31 0.81
CA LEU A 49 10.48 11.73 2.15
C LEU A 49 11.43 10.53 2.24
N ALA A 50 11.94 10.06 1.11
CA ALA A 50 12.79 8.87 1.07
C ALA A 50 14.11 9.03 1.82
N ASN A 51 14.58 10.25 1.99
CA ASN A 51 15.80 10.57 2.74
C ASN A 51 15.52 10.90 4.22
N ASP A 52 14.26 10.99 4.61
CA ASP A 52 13.90 11.26 6.00
C ASP A 52 13.87 9.95 6.79
N LYS A 53 14.80 9.84 7.74
CA LYS A 53 14.96 8.61 8.53
C LYS A 53 13.72 8.22 9.32
N ILE A 54 12.95 9.20 9.78
CA ILE A 54 11.73 8.94 10.56
C ILE A 54 10.67 8.30 9.69
N PHE A 55 10.38 8.88 8.51
CA PHE A 55 9.39 8.35 7.59
C PHE A 55 9.82 6.99 7.02
N LEU A 56 11.10 6.84 6.70
CA LEU A 56 11.63 5.58 6.21
C LEU A 56 11.50 4.47 7.25
N SER A 57 11.80 4.77 8.50
CA SER A 57 11.66 3.83 9.61
C SER A 57 10.21 3.41 9.80
N ARG A 58 9.29 4.36 9.73
CA ARG A 58 7.84 4.08 9.83
C ARG A 58 7.37 3.18 8.70
N PHE A 59 7.78 3.49 7.49
CA PHE A 59 7.42 2.71 6.30
C PHE A 59 7.87 1.25 6.44
N ARG A 60 9.12 1.04 6.84
CA ARG A 60 9.69 -0.29 7.03
C ARG A 60 9.01 -1.05 8.17
N ARG A 61 8.72 -0.37 9.27
CA ARG A 61 8.05 -0.97 10.43
C ARG A 61 6.64 -1.41 10.10
N GLU A 62 5.88 -0.57 9.42
CA GLU A 62 4.53 -0.89 8.96
C GLU A 62 4.55 -2.12 8.05
N ALA A 63 5.46 -2.12 7.08
CA ALA A 63 5.63 -3.23 6.16
C ALA A 63 5.93 -4.54 6.88
N HIS A 64 6.87 -4.50 7.79
CA HIS A 64 7.29 -5.67 8.55
C HIS A 64 6.15 -6.25 9.39
N SER A 65 5.41 -5.38 10.05
CA SER A 65 4.28 -5.79 10.88
C SER A 65 3.18 -6.44 10.06
N VAL A 66 2.78 -5.80 8.97
CA VAL A 66 1.67 -6.30 8.13
C VAL A 66 2.07 -7.55 7.36
N ALA A 67 3.33 -7.67 6.97
CA ALA A 67 3.82 -8.84 6.23
C ALA A 67 3.69 -10.15 7.02
N GLN A 68 3.64 -10.09 8.34
CA GLN A 68 3.50 -11.26 9.21
C GLN A 68 2.05 -11.69 9.39
N MET A 69 1.10 -10.88 8.95
CA MET A 69 -0.32 -11.15 9.15
C MET A 69 -0.90 -11.94 7.99
N ASN A 70 -1.77 -12.89 8.32
CA ASN A 70 -2.54 -13.64 7.35
C ASN A 70 -3.98 -13.75 7.86
N ASN A 71 -4.83 -12.82 7.44
CA ASN A 71 -6.22 -12.74 7.89
C ASN A 71 -7.06 -12.16 6.74
N PRO A 72 -8.25 -12.72 6.48
CA PRO A 72 -9.09 -12.25 5.37
C PRO A 72 -9.56 -10.80 5.50
N ASN A 73 -9.49 -10.23 6.69
CA ASN A 73 -9.88 -8.83 6.94
C ASN A 73 -8.69 -7.87 6.94
N ILE A 74 -7.51 -8.36 6.56
CA ILE A 74 -6.26 -7.57 6.49
C ILE A 74 -5.64 -7.77 5.12
N VAL A 75 -5.23 -6.66 4.48
CA VAL A 75 -4.57 -6.71 3.17
C VAL A 75 -3.25 -7.45 3.28
N ASN A 76 -3.00 -8.37 2.34
CA ASN A 76 -1.76 -9.14 2.30
C ASN A 76 -0.63 -8.34 1.67
N ILE A 77 0.55 -8.41 2.27
CA ILE A 77 1.79 -7.91 1.68
C ILE A 77 2.46 -9.09 0.96
N TYR A 78 2.78 -8.89 -0.31
CA TYR A 78 3.40 -9.93 -1.14
C TYR A 78 4.91 -9.80 -1.23
N ASP A 79 5.41 -8.57 -1.25
CA ASP A 79 6.84 -8.32 -1.49
C ASP A 79 7.20 -6.90 -1.07
N SER A 80 8.48 -6.63 -0.93
CA SER A 80 8.99 -5.29 -0.69
C SER A 80 10.30 -5.11 -1.44
N GLY A 81 10.66 -3.87 -1.72
CA GLY A 81 11.91 -3.59 -2.40
C GLY A 81 12.24 -2.11 -2.37
N GLU A 82 13.33 -1.79 -3.03
CA GLU A 82 13.77 -0.42 -3.23
C GLU A 82 14.16 -0.26 -4.70
N GLU A 83 13.67 0.83 -5.31
CA GLU A 83 14.01 1.18 -6.68
C GLU A 83 14.96 2.36 -6.66
N THR A 84 16.01 2.27 -7.47
CA THR A 84 16.93 3.39 -7.67
C THR A 84 16.43 4.22 -8.84
N VAL A 85 16.14 5.49 -8.61
CA VAL A 85 15.69 6.42 -9.63
C VAL A 85 16.65 7.58 -9.74
N MET A 86 16.74 8.17 -10.93
CA MET A 86 17.57 9.35 -11.16
C MET A 86 16.81 10.61 -10.77
N THR A 87 17.49 11.53 -10.10
CA THR A 87 16.94 12.82 -9.74
C THR A 87 17.21 13.85 -10.84
N ASP A 88 16.49 14.96 -10.82
CA ASP A 88 16.66 16.05 -11.77
C ASP A 88 18.07 16.68 -11.70
N SER A 89 18.72 16.57 -10.54
CA SER A 89 20.07 17.08 -10.33
C SER A 89 21.16 16.12 -10.84
N GLY A 90 20.81 14.99 -11.42
CA GLY A 90 21.73 13.97 -11.92
C GLY A 90 22.19 12.96 -10.90
N GLY A 91 21.73 13.06 -9.64
CA GLY A 91 21.99 12.07 -8.61
C GLY A 91 21.00 10.90 -8.67
N THR A 92 21.10 10.02 -7.69
CA THR A 92 20.17 8.90 -7.56
C THR A 92 19.49 8.92 -6.20
N GLU A 93 18.26 8.42 -6.17
CA GLU A 93 17.49 8.21 -4.95
C GLU A 93 16.98 6.78 -4.91
N ARG A 94 16.78 6.29 -3.69
CA ARG A 94 16.15 5.00 -3.47
C ARG A 94 14.70 5.23 -3.03
N LEU A 95 13.77 4.58 -3.73
CA LEU A 95 12.36 4.62 -3.40
C LEU A 95 11.94 3.28 -2.82
N PRO A 96 11.70 3.20 -1.52
CA PRO A 96 11.13 2.00 -0.92
C PRO A 96 9.71 1.79 -1.39
N TYR A 97 9.33 0.54 -1.64
CA TYR A 97 7.98 0.19 -2.05
C TYR A 97 7.52 -1.12 -1.43
N LEU A 98 6.20 -1.28 -1.38
CA LEU A 98 5.53 -2.50 -0.93
C LEU A 98 4.59 -2.98 -2.02
N VAL A 99 4.69 -4.27 -2.33
CA VAL A 99 3.74 -4.92 -3.23
C VAL A 99 2.71 -5.62 -2.37
N MET A 100 1.44 -5.31 -2.61
CA MET A 100 0.36 -5.81 -1.79
C MET A 100 -0.82 -6.26 -2.63
N GLU A 101 -1.73 -6.92 -1.98
CA GLU A 101 -2.99 -7.32 -2.57
C GLU A 101 -3.75 -6.11 -3.12
N PHE A 102 -4.23 -6.23 -4.36
CA PHE A 102 -5.12 -5.23 -4.93
C PHE A 102 -6.56 -5.57 -4.54
N VAL A 103 -7.15 -4.74 -3.71
CA VAL A 103 -8.53 -4.91 -3.27
C VAL A 103 -9.43 -4.14 -4.23
N LYS A 104 -10.24 -4.87 -5.01
CA LYS A 104 -11.24 -4.27 -5.89
C LYS A 104 -12.41 -3.76 -5.06
N GLY A 105 -12.94 -2.62 -5.46
CA GLY A 105 -14.10 -2.04 -4.82
C GLY A 105 -13.85 -0.62 -4.35
N GLN A 106 -14.62 -0.21 -3.37
CA GLN A 106 -14.62 1.15 -2.85
C GLN A 106 -14.19 1.17 -1.39
N THR A 107 -13.65 2.31 -0.96
CA THR A 107 -13.42 2.53 0.45
C THR A 107 -14.76 2.73 1.17
N LEU A 108 -14.76 2.50 2.47
CA LEU A 108 -15.93 2.79 3.29
C LEU A 108 -16.35 4.26 3.17
N ARG A 109 -15.38 5.16 3.09
CA ARG A 109 -15.63 6.58 2.88
C ARG A 109 -16.38 6.84 1.58
N ASP A 110 -15.97 6.20 0.48
CA ASP A 110 -16.62 6.34 -0.82
C ASP A 110 -18.06 5.84 -0.78
N VAL A 111 -18.30 4.73 -0.11
CA VAL A 111 -19.65 4.16 0.06
C VAL A 111 -20.55 5.12 0.84
N ILE A 112 -20.06 5.67 1.93
CA ILE A 112 -20.83 6.63 2.74
C ILE A 112 -21.11 7.91 1.95
N LYS A 113 -20.13 8.40 1.20
CA LYS A 113 -20.30 9.59 0.36
C LYS A 113 -21.38 9.40 -0.71
N ALA A 114 -21.41 8.23 -1.35
CA ALA A 114 -22.33 7.94 -2.43
C ALA A 114 -23.76 7.62 -1.96
N ASN A 115 -23.89 6.92 -0.84
CA ASN A 115 -25.16 6.33 -0.40
C ASN A 115 -25.65 6.85 0.96
N GLY A 116 -24.90 7.77 1.60
CA GLY A 116 -25.21 8.24 2.94
C GLY A 116 -24.80 7.26 4.03
N PRO A 117 -25.27 7.45 5.25
CA PRO A 117 -24.91 6.59 6.38
C PRO A 117 -25.24 5.13 6.13
N LEU A 118 -24.42 4.24 6.67
CA LEU A 118 -24.67 2.81 6.59
C LEU A 118 -25.92 2.44 7.39
N SER A 119 -26.63 1.41 6.94
CA SER A 119 -27.66 0.77 7.77
C SER A 119 -26.99 0.17 9.01
N GLN A 120 -27.77 -0.05 10.07
CA GLN A 120 -27.25 -0.69 11.27
C GLN A 120 -26.65 -2.06 10.95
N ARG A 121 -27.32 -2.84 10.10
CA ARG A 121 -26.83 -4.16 9.71
C ARG A 121 -25.50 -4.10 8.99
N ASP A 122 -25.33 -3.18 8.04
CA ASP A 122 -24.09 -3.03 7.30
C ASP A 122 -22.96 -2.52 8.19
N ALA A 123 -23.28 -1.58 9.10
CA ALA A 123 -22.30 -1.08 10.06
C ALA A 123 -21.80 -2.19 10.99
N GLU A 124 -22.71 -3.07 11.45
CA GLU A 124 -22.32 -4.23 12.28
C GLU A 124 -21.43 -5.19 11.52
N GLN A 125 -21.71 -5.47 10.24
CA GLN A 125 -20.89 -6.34 9.42
C GLN A 125 -19.47 -5.79 9.22
N VAL A 126 -19.36 -4.51 8.93
CA VAL A 126 -18.06 -3.84 8.80
C VAL A 126 -17.30 -3.92 10.13
N MET A 127 -17.98 -3.64 11.24
CA MET A 127 -17.34 -3.64 12.55
C MET A 127 -16.87 -5.04 12.95
N LEU A 128 -17.63 -6.08 12.63
CA LEU A 128 -17.23 -7.46 12.90
C LEU A 128 -15.91 -7.79 12.17
N GLY A 129 -15.77 -7.36 10.91
CA GLY A 129 -14.53 -7.56 10.16
C GLY A 129 -13.35 -6.82 10.80
N VAL A 130 -13.56 -5.57 11.21
CA VAL A 130 -12.54 -4.75 11.86
C VAL A 130 -12.13 -5.36 13.20
N LEU A 131 -13.09 -5.78 14.02
CA LEU A 131 -12.81 -6.42 15.31
C LEU A 131 -12.06 -7.74 15.14
N ASN A 132 -12.42 -8.53 14.14
CA ASN A 132 -11.70 -9.76 13.83
C ASN A 132 -10.24 -9.47 13.46
N ALA A 133 -10.01 -8.47 12.63
CA ALA A 133 -8.66 -8.06 12.25
C ALA A 133 -7.85 -7.58 13.46
N LEU A 134 -8.45 -6.78 14.33
CA LEU A 134 -7.80 -6.27 15.53
C LEU A 134 -7.48 -7.38 16.53
N GLU A 135 -8.41 -8.30 16.74
CA GLU A 135 -8.18 -9.46 17.62
C GLU A 135 -7.01 -10.28 17.11
N TYR A 136 -6.98 -10.58 15.82
CA TYR A 136 -5.88 -11.29 15.18
C TYR A 136 -4.55 -10.56 15.37
N SER A 137 -4.57 -9.25 15.12
CA SER A 137 -3.40 -8.40 15.23
C SER A 137 -2.83 -8.40 16.65
N HIS A 138 -3.69 -8.26 17.65
CA HIS A 138 -3.29 -8.30 19.06
C HIS A 138 -2.73 -9.67 19.45
N HIS A 139 -3.33 -10.73 18.95
CA HIS A 139 -2.86 -12.11 19.20
C HIS A 139 -1.46 -12.33 18.62
N MET A 140 -1.15 -11.66 17.50
CA MET A 140 0.17 -11.70 16.89
C MET A 140 1.18 -10.75 17.57
N GLY A 141 0.77 -10.02 18.59
CA GLY A 141 1.63 -9.05 19.27
C GLY A 141 1.80 -7.72 18.55
N ILE A 142 0.96 -7.44 17.58
CA ILE A 142 0.99 -6.20 16.81
C ILE A 142 -0.11 -5.29 17.33
N VAL A 143 0.27 -4.06 17.67
CA VAL A 143 -0.65 -3.09 18.28
C VAL A 143 -0.89 -1.91 17.36
#